data_95a2bcf6279787d7f89bbc66d7dae19b
#
_entry.id   95a2bcf6279787d7f89bbc66d7dae19b
#
_cell.length_a   1.000
_cell.length_b   1.000
_cell.length_c   1.000
_cell.angle_alpha   90.00
_cell.angle_beta   90.00
_cell.angle_gamma   90.00
#
_symmetry.space_group_name_H-M   'P 1'
#
loop_
_entity.id
_entity.type
_entity.pdbx_description
1 polymer ?
#
loop_
_entity_poly.entity_id
_entity_poly.type
_entity_poly.pdbx_seq_one_letter_code
_entity_poly.pdbx_strand_id
1 'polypeptide(L)'
;MAARLISILAVAALCIAGCAQTDTKDYSAPEKGNPDYLKGKNTRADALFVNTASEPGGRDFRNVYIEPADLSNFRIIQPEGAAADDEWSVRDVENDILQRAIKKEFTATLGYESAYNIVDNRDDAEILVHTTVVAIHPYVTRAEVDAGLKGGGAITASIALVNAKTGTVMVRSVDTRSTENIWAFHQVGNDAPAVDLIFRAWGN
;
A
#
# COMPACT_ATOMS: atom_id res chain seq x y z
N MET A 1 -5.72 2.09 30.93
CA MET A 1 -5.11 1.19 29.92
C MET A 1 -5.84 1.16 28.57
N ALA A 2 -6.90 1.96 28.38
CA ALA A 2 -7.70 2.00 27.12
C ALA A 2 -7.18 2.97 26.03
N ALA A 3 -6.12 3.73 26.29
CA ALA A 3 -5.71 4.84 25.41
C ALA A 3 -4.83 4.42 24.19
N ARG A 4 -4.20 3.24 24.22
CA ARG A 4 -3.25 2.83 23.15
C ARG A 4 -3.88 2.09 21.96
N LEU A 5 -5.05 1.48 22.13
CA LEU A 5 -5.78 0.89 20.98
C LEU A 5 -6.34 1.94 20.02
N ILE A 6 -6.61 3.15 20.53
CA ILE A 6 -7.09 4.28 19.74
C ILE A 6 -5.98 4.77 18.77
N SER A 7 -4.70 4.58 19.12
CA SER A 7 -3.57 4.99 18.27
C SER A 7 -3.44 4.17 16.99
N ILE A 8 -3.79 2.88 16.98
CA ILE A 8 -3.76 2.04 15.76
C ILE A 8 -4.80 2.52 14.75
N LEU A 9 -5.95 2.99 15.22
CA LEU A 9 -6.99 3.57 14.35
C LEU A 9 -6.63 4.99 13.87
N ALA A 10 -5.79 5.72 14.61
CA ALA A 10 -5.40 7.08 14.25
C ALA A 10 -4.30 7.11 13.15
N VAL A 11 -3.46 6.08 13.07
CA VAL A 11 -2.39 5.99 12.06
C VAL A 11 -2.96 5.84 10.64
N ALA A 12 -4.12 5.22 10.47
CA ALA A 12 -4.81 5.14 9.18
C ALA A 12 -5.46 6.48 8.74
N ALA A 13 -5.40 7.54 9.57
CA ALA A 13 -6.22 8.73 9.38
C ALA A 13 -5.50 9.95 8.81
N LEU A 14 -4.18 9.92 8.50
CA LEU A 14 -3.40 11.14 8.21
C LEU A 14 -2.82 11.22 6.78
N CYS A 15 -3.63 11.17 5.73
CA CYS A 15 -3.13 11.43 4.38
C CYS A 15 -3.97 12.45 3.61
N ILE A 16 -3.33 13.49 3.09
CA ILE A 16 -3.92 14.67 2.47
C ILE A 16 -4.22 14.45 0.97
N ALA A 17 -5.38 14.89 0.60
CA ALA A 17 -6.02 15.18 -0.67
C ALA A 17 -5.20 15.08 -1.97
N GLY A 18 -5.70 14.21 -2.84
CA GLY A 18 -5.50 14.21 -4.27
C GLY A 18 -6.53 13.23 -4.84
N CYS A 19 -7.75 13.71 -5.11
CA CYS A 19 -8.80 12.88 -5.67
C CYS A 19 -8.56 12.65 -7.15
N ALA A 20 -7.94 11.52 -7.50
CA ALA A 20 -8.35 10.82 -8.70
C ALA A 20 -9.33 9.75 -8.22
N GLN A 21 -10.62 9.91 -8.47
CA GLN A 21 -11.60 8.84 -8.30
C GLN A 21 -11.27 7.76 -9.33
N THR A 22 -10.34 6.89 -8.98
CA THR A 22 -10.20 5.61 -9.65
C THR A 22 -11.42 4.78 -9.29
N ASP A 23 -12.01 4.18 -10.29
CA ASP A 23 -13.18 3.32 -10.16
C ASP A 23 -12.79 2.09 -9.31
N THR A 24 -12.88 2.22 -7.98
CA THR A 24 -12.55 1.17 -7.00
C THR A 24 -13.54 0.00 -7.04
N LYS A 25 -14.46 -0.01 -8.03
CA LYS A 25 -15.53 -1.00 -8.14
C LYS A 25 -15.04 -2.42 -8.38
N ASP A 26 -13.87 -2.60 -8.96
CA ASP A 26 -13.32 -3.92 -9.26
C ASP A 26 -12.51 -4.55 -8.11
N TYR A 27 -12.17 -3.75 -7.11
CA TYR A 27 -11.49 -4.26 -5.92
C TYR A 27 -12.51 -4.53 -4.84
N SER A 28 -13.38 -5.50 -5.14
CA SER A 28 -14.25 -6.01 -4.09
C SER A 28 -13.35 -6.48 -2.96
N ALA A 29 -13.42 -5.79 -1.82
CA ALA A 29 -12.89 -6.38 -0.62
C ALA A 29 -13.40 -7.83 -0.60
N PRO A 30 -12.56 -8.83 -0.34
CA PRO A 30 -13.00 -10.23 -0.30
C PRO A 30 -14.15 -10.44 0.67
N GLU A 31 -14.39 -9.45 1.48
CA GLU A 31 -15.41 -9.38 2.52
C GLU A 31 -16.67 -8.62 2.09
N LYS A 32 -16.82 -8.24 0.82
CA LYS A 32 -18.05 -7.57 0.36
C LYS A 32 -19.28 -8.45 0.67
N GLY A 33 -20.06 -7.98 1.65
CA GLY A 33 -21.21 -8.74 2.17
C GLY A 33 -20.89 -9.63 3.38
N ASN A 34 -19.64 -9.68 3.85
CA ASN A 34 -19.31 -10.33 5.11
C ASN A 34 -19.74 -9.40 6.27
N PRO A 35 -20.68 -9.85 7.14
CA PRO A 35 -21.18 -9.04 8.25
C PRO A 35 -20.11 -8.71 9.31
N ASP A 36 -19.00 -9.45 9.32
CA ASP A 36 -17.92 -9.28 10.30
C ASP A 36 -17.03 -8.07 9.98
N TYR A 37 -17.21 -7.44 8.81
CA TYR A 37 -16.42 -6.28 8.40
C TYR A 37 -17.27 -5.03 8.29
N LEU A 38 -16.89 -4.00 9.03
CA LEU A 38 -17.47 -2.67 8.92
C LEU A 38 -16.60 -1.77 8.02
N LYS A 39 -17.24 -1.10 7.07
CA LYS A 39 -16.58 -0.05 6.32
C LYS A 39 -16.27 1.13 7.25
N GLY A 40 -15.00 1.49 7.35
CA GLY A 40 -14.56 2.66 8.10
C GLY A 40 -15.19 3.96 7.54
N LYS A 41 -15.48 4.89 8.43
CA LYS A 41 -15.97 6.23 8.09
C LYS A 41 -14.86 7.25 8.37
N ASN A 42 -14.84 8.33 7.57
CA ASN A 42 -13.89 9.44 7.75
C ASN A 42 -12.42 8.99 7.67
N THR A 43 -12.11 8.06 6.79
CA THR A 43 -10.74 7.65 6.52
C THR A 43 -10.19 8.45 5.34
N ARG A 44 -8.87 8.56 5.27
CA ARG A 44 -8.18 9.14 4.10
C ARG A 44 -7.87 8.11 3.02
N ALA A 45 -8.06 6.83 3.32
CA ALA A 45 -8.01 5.76 2.34
C ALA A 45 -9.30 5.74 1.51
N ASP A 46 -9.20 5.32 0.25
CA ASP A 46 -10.36 5.14 -0.65
C ASP A 46 -11.37 4.17 -0.05
N ALA A 47 -10.88 3.12 0.63
CA ALA A 47 -11.71 2.22 1.41
C ALA A 47 -10.96 1.68 2.63
N LEU A 48 -11.66 1.53 3.74
CA LEU A 48 -11.16 0.91 4.96
C LEU A 48 -12.19 -0.11 5.46
N PHE A 49 -11.73 -1.29 5.81
CA PHE A 49 -12.54 -2.38 6.36
C PHE A 49 -11.93 -2.83 7.69
N VAL A 50 -12.74 -2.87 8.72
CA VAL A 50 -12.34 -3.31 10.06
C VAL A 50 -13.14 -4.55 10.42
N ASN A 51 -12.45 -5.62 10.80
CA ASN A 51 -13.08 -6.84 11.27
C ASN A 51 -13.61 -6.65 12.68
N THR A 52 -14.93 -6.75 12.85
CA THR A 52 -15.60 -6.57 14.13
C THR A 52 -15.54 -7.80 15.03
N ALA A 53 -15.31 -8.98 14.44
CA ALA A 53 -15.10 -10.22 15.19
C ALA A 53 -13.65 -10.38 15.70
N SER A 54 -12.70 -9.63 15.14
CA SER A 54 -11.37 -9.51 15.72
C SER A 54 -11.49 -8.70 16.99
N GLU A 55 -11.40 -9.37 18.15
CA GLU A 55 -11.55 -8.73 19.45
C GLU A 55 -10.79 -7.40 19.50
N PRO A 56 -11.47 -6.26 19.72
CA PRO A 56 -10.80 -4.99 20.01
C PRO A 56 -10.24 -5.02 21.43
N GLY A 57 -10.12 -6.20 22.02
CA GLY A 57 -9.70 -6.46 23.38
C GLY A 57 -8.20 -6.42 23.55
N GLY A 58 -7.64 -5.20 23.66
CA GLY A 58 -6.56 -4.95 24.60
C GLY A 58 -5.25 -5.72 24.44
N ARG A 59 -4.96 -6.36 23.31
CA ARG A 59 -3.62 -6.86 23.07
C ARG A 59 -2.77 -5.72 22.54
N ASP A 60 -1.78 -5.33 23.33
CA ASP A 60 -0.69 -4.47 22.87
C ASP A 60 0.18 -5.28 21.91
N PHE A 61 -0.25 -5.43 20.64
CA PHE A 61 0.60 -5.99 19.61
C PHE A 61 1.82 -5.08 19.44
N ARG A 62 3.00 -5.69 19.43
CA ARG A 62 4.26 -4.95 19.32
C ARG A 62 5.12 -5.43 18.18
N ASN A 63 5.16 -6.74 17.94
CA ASN A 63 6.02 -7.35 16.95
C ASN A 63 5.30 -7.40 15.60
N VAL A 64 5.86 -6.69 14.64
CA VAL A 64 5.30 -6.57 13.29
C VAL A 64 6.30 -7.14 12.27
N TYR A 65 5.83 -8.03 11.43
CA TYR A 65 6.57 -8.50 10.27
C TYR A 65 5.97 -7.91 9.00
N ILE A 66 6.81 -7.33 8.17
CA ILE A 66 6.42 -6.79 6.86
C ILE A 66 6.67 -7.89 5.84
N GLU A 67 5.59 -8.50 5.36
CA GLU A 67 5.67 -9.53 4.32
C GLU A 67 6.17 -8.94 3.00
N PRO A 68 6.83 -9.74 2.15
CA PRO A 68 7.06 -9.34 0.77
C PRO A 68 5.74 -8.94 0.10
N ALA A 69 5.73 -7.82 -0.59
CA ALA A 69 4.51 -7.36 -1.26
C ALA A 69 4.11 -8.32 -2.38
N ASP A 70 2.82 -8.57 -2.52
CA ASP A 70 2.29 -9.31 -3.66
C ASP A 70 2.24 -8.40 -4.88
N LEU A 71 3.12 -8.68 -5.85
CA LEU A 71 3.24 -8.02 -7.14
C LEU A 71 2.88 -8.97 -8.29
N SER A 72 2.22 -10.09 -8.02
CA SER A 72 2.00 -11.14 -9.03
C SER A 72 0.90 -10.81 -10.02
N ASN A 73 -0.11 -10.02 -9.62
CA ASN A 73 -1.34 -9.82 -10.39
C ASN A 73 -1.78 -8.35 -10.51
N PHE A 74 -0.86 -7.39 -10.35
CA PHE A 74 -1.25 -6.00 -10.56
C PHE A 74 -1.50 -5.70 -12.05
N ARG A 75 -2.33 -4.70 -12.29
CA ARG A 75 -2.62 -4.20 -13.63
C ARG A 75 -1.82 -2.92 -13.90
N ILE A 76 -1.34 -2.76 -15.13
CA ILE A 76 -0.91 -1.45 -15.61
C ILE A 76 -2.07 -0.88 -16.43
N ILE A 77 -2.62 0.25 -15.96
CA ILE A 77 -3.66 0.99 -16.67
C ILE A 77 -2.93 1.92 -17.64
N GLN A 78 -2.87 1.53 -18.90
CA GLN A 78 -2.15 2.29 -19.91
C GLN A 78 -2.75 3.69 -20.08
N PRO A 79 -1.95 4.73 -20.31
CA PRO A 79 -2.45 6.07 -20.62
C PRO A 79 -3.20 6.08 -21.95
N GLU A 80 -4.14 7.01 -22.09
CA GLU A 80 -4.87 7.19 -23.33
C GLU A 80 -3.92 7.54 -24.49
N GLY A 81 -4.08 6.85 -25.61
CA GLY A 81 -3.25 7.06 -26.80
C GLY A 81 -1.91 6.33 -26.80
N ALA A 82 -1.62 5.49 -25.81
CA ALA A 82 -0.45 4.63 -25.84
C ALA A 82 -0.52 3.68 -27.05
N ALA A 83 0.54 3.64 -27.86
CA ALA A 83 0.65 2.67 -28.94
C ALA A 83 0.97 1.28 -28.36
N ALA A 84 0.52 0.21 -29.02
CA ALA A 84 0.68 -1.15 -28.51
C ALA A 84 2.16 -1.59 -28.33
N ASP A 85 3.07 -1.00 -29.09
CA ASP A 85 4.52 -1.22 -28.99
C ASP A 85 5.22 -0.31 -27.96
N ASP A 86 4.47 0.64 -27.38
CA ASP A 86 4.95 1.61 -26.40
C ASP A 86 4.22 1.47 -25.04
N GLU A 87 3.58 0.34 -24.81
CA GLU A 87 2.90 0.08 -23.55
C GLU A 87 3.89 -0.02 -22.38
N TRP A 88 3.48 0.54 -21.27
CA TRP A 88 4.21 0.38 -20.01
C TRP A 88 4.15 -1.08 -19.54
N SER A 89 5.28 -1.58 -19.10
CA SER A 89 5.42 -2.88 -18.45
C SER A 89 6.39 -2.79 -17.29
N VAL A 90 6.30 -3.68 -16.32
CA VAL A 90 7.23 -3.75 -15.19
C VAL A 90 8.08 -5.01 -15.37
N ARG A 91 9.40 -4.83 -15.31
CA ARG A 91 10.41 -5.90 -15.41
C ARG A 91 10.71 -6.47 -14.04
N ASP A 92 11.28 -7.68 -13.97
CA ASP A 92 11.63 -8.33 -12.69
C ASP A 92 12.50 -7.45 -11.80
N VAL A 93 13.51 -6.77 -12.38
CA VAL A 93 14.37 -5.86 -11.62
C VAL A 93 13.59 -4.70 -11.00
N GLU A 94 12.53 -4.26 -11.63
CA GLU A 94 11.67 -3.19 -11.15
C GLU A 94 10.72 -3.67 -10.05
N ASN A 95 10.26 -4.92 -10.14
CA ASN A 95 9.56 -5.58 -9.04
C ASN A 95 10.44 -5.63 -7.78
N ASP A 96 11.72 -5.96 -7.92
CA ASP A 96 12.67 -5.95 -6.80
C ASP A 96 12.85 -4.55 -6.19
N ILE A 97 12.85 -3.51 -7.03
CA ILE A 97 12.92 -2.12 -6.55
C ILE A 97 11.66 -1.76 -5.77
N LEU A 98 10.48 -2.10 -6.28
CA LEU A 98 9.21 -1.88 -5.59
C LEU A 98 9.15 -2.63 -4.25
N GLN A 99 9.57 -3.90 -4.21
CA GLN A 99 9.65 -4.69 -2.98
C GLN A 99 10.52 -4.01 -1.92
N ARG A 100 11.73 -3.59 -2.32
CA ARG A 100 12.64 -2.91 -1.39
C ARG A 100 12.09 -1.58 -0.89
N ALA A 101 11.46 -0.80 -1.77
CA ALA A 101 10.86 0.48 -1.43
C ALA A 101 9.72 0.31 -0.41
N ILE A 102 8.82 -0.64 -0.63
CA ILE A 102 7.72 -0.97 0.30
C ILE A 102 8.28 -1.37 1.67
N LYS A 103 9.20 -2.33 1.70
CA LYS A 103 9.79 -2.80 2.96
C LYS A 103 10.52 -1.68 3.70
N LYS A 104 11.32 -0.88 2.99
CA LYS A 104 12.08 0.25 3.55
C LYS A 104 11.15 1.27 4.21
N GLU A 105 10.13 1.74 3.49
CA GLU A 105 9.28 2.81 3.98
C GLU A 105 8.34 2.34 5.10
N PHE A 106 7.80 1.13 5.03
CA PHE A 106 6.99 0.58 6.12
C PHE A 106 7.84 0.31 7.37
N THR A 107 9.07 -0.20 7.20
CA THR A 107 10.00 -0.36 8.34
C THR A 107 10.28 0.98 9.01
N ALA A 108 10.59 2.00 8.23
CA ALA A 108 10.88 3.33 8.75
C ALA A 108 9.69 3.96 9.46
N THR A 109 8.49 3.79 8.90
CA THR A 109 7.29 4.46 9.39
C THR A 109 6.70 3.74 10.61
N LEU A 110 6.54 2.42 10.53
CA LEU A 110 5.97 1.64 11.63
C LEU A 110 6.94 1.52 12.82
N GLY A 111 8.26 1.53 12.55
CA GLY A 111 9.29 1.55 13.60
C GLY A 111 9.54 2.94 14.20
N TYR A 112 8.93 4.00 13.64
CA TYR A 112 9.16 5.36 14.11
C TYR A 112 8.77 5.52 15.59
N GLU A 113 9.67 6.16 16.36
CA GLU A 113 9.51 6.33 17.82
C GLU A 113 9.25 5.02 18.60
N SER A 114 9.67 3.88 18.04
CA SER A 114 9.45 2.55 18.64
C SER A 114 7.97 2.22 18.87
N ALA A 115 7.09 2.74 18.01
CA ALA A 115 5.67 2.43 18.06
C ALA A 115 5.44 0.91 17.89
N TYR A 116 6.19 0.31 16.96
CA TYR A 116 6.23 -1.14 16.77
C TYR A 116 7.68 -1.64 16.72
N ASN A 117 7.86 -2.89 17.11
CA ASN A 117 9.10 -3.62 16.94
C ASN A 117 9.04 -4.38 15.61
N ILE A 118 9.81 -3.95 14.62
CA ILE A 118 9.86 -4.63 13.32
C ILE A 118 10.77 -5.84 13.46
N VAL A 119 10.22 -7.03 13.22
CA VAL A 119 10.94 -8.29 13.32
C VAL A 119 11.29 -8.81 11.92
N ASP A 120 12.45 -9.49 11.82
CA ASP A 120 12.95 -10.05 10.55
C ASP A 120 12.43 -11.47 10.31
N ASN A 121 11.91 -12.14 11.34
CA ASN A 121 11.37 -13.49 11.22
C ASN A 121 9.84 -13.44 11.42
N ARG A 122 9.13 -14.07 10.49
CA ARG A 122 7.67 -14.14 10.51
C ARG A 122 7.13 -14.84 11.77
N ASP A 123 7.86 -15.83 12.29
CA ASP A 123 7.44 -16.61 13.46
C ASP A 123 7.50 -15.79 14.78
N ASP A 124 8.25 -14.70 14.79
CA ASP A 124 8.35 -13.79 15.94
C ASP A 124 7.28 -12.68 15.91
N ALA A 125 6.50 -12.64 14.85
CA ALA A 125 5.49 -11.60 14.64
C ALA A 125 4.17 -11.89 15.38
N GLU A 126 3.54 -10.82 15.83
CA GLU A 126 2.15 -10.81 16.32
C GLU A 126 1.21 -10.30 15.24
N ILE A 127 1.70 -9.39 14.40
CA ILE A 127 1.00 -8.83 13.23
C ILE A 127 1.84 -9.03 11.98
N LEU A 128 1.17 -9.40 10.89
CA LEU A 128 1.72 -9.37 9.55
C LEU A 128 1.16 -8.16 8.81
N VAL A 129 2.03 -7.41 8.15
CA VAL A 129 1.62 -6.39 7.17
C VAL A 129 1.67 -7.03 5.80
N HIS A 130 0.51 -7.31 5.23
CA HIS A 130 0.36 -7.89 3.91
C HIS A 130 -0.02 -6.80 2.91
N THR A 131 0.82 -6.55 1.92
CA THR A 131 0.62 -5.53 0.89
C THR A 131 0.43 -6.19 -0.46
N THR A 132 -0.64 -5.86 -1.17
CA THR A 132 -0.87 -6.24 -2.56
C THR A 132 -0.90 -4.98 -3.40
N VAL A 133 -0.01 -4.85 -4.38
CA VAL A 133 -0.15 -3.82 -5.40
C VAL A 133 -1.24 -4.27 -6.36
N VAL A 134 -2.22 -3.41 -6.58
CA VAL A 134 -3.42 -3.72 -7.35
C VAL A 134 -3.35 -3.16 -8.75
N ALA A 135 -2.89 -1.91 -8.87
CA ALA A 135 -2.72 -1.25 -10.15
C ALA A 135 -1.61 -0.20 -10.10
N ILE A 136 -0.98 -0.02 -11.24
CA ILE A 136 -0.10 1.12 -11.54
C ILE A 136 -0.75 1.85 -12.72
N HIS A 137 -0.96 3.14 -12.57
CA HIS A 137 -1.61 3.98 -13.57
C HIS A 137 -0.69 5.14 -13.96
N PRO A 138 0.16 4.98 -14.97
CA PRO A 138 0.92 6.08 -15.56
C PRO A 138 -0.04 7.05 -16.26
N TYR A 139 0.24 8.36 -16.14
CA TYR A 139 -0.60 9.40 -16.74
C TYR A 139 -0.09 9.85 -18.11
N VAL A 140 1.14 9.48 -18.44
CA VAL A 140 1.79 9.83 -19.71
C VAL A 140 2.33 8.58 -20.35
N THR A 141 2.43 8.60 -21.68
CA THR A 141 2.98 7.51 -22.45
C THR A 141 4.49 7.40 -22.26
N ARG A 142 5.07 6.25 -22.60
CA ARG A 142 6.51 6.03 -22.56
C ARG A 142 7.24 7.01 -23.49
N ALA A 143 6.72 7.18 -24.71
CA ALA A 143 7.28 8.11 -25.68
C ALA A 143 7.32 9.55 -25.17
N GLU A 144 6.29 10.00 -24.43
CA GLU A 144 6.28 11.32 -23.81
C GLU A 144 7.35 11.45 -22.71
N VAL A 145 7.57 10.41 -21.90
CA VAL A 145 8.65 10.41 -20.90
C VAL A 145 10.01 10.42 -21.58
N ASP A 146 10.20 9.65 -22.64
CA ASP A 146 11.44 9.63 -23.41
C ASP A 146 11.70 10.98 -24.12
N ALA A 147 10.64 11.71 -24.45
CA ALA A 147 10.71 13.08 -24.95
C ALA A 147 10.95 14.14 -23.83
N GLY A 148 11.04 13.72 -22.57
CA GLY A 148 11.40 14.57 -21.44
C GLY A 148 10.22 15.09 -20.60
N LEU A 149 8.99 14.59 -20.82
CA LEU A 149 7.87 14.89 -19.92
C LEU A 149 8.08 14.18 -18.57
N LYS A 150 7.56 14.80 -17.50
CA LYS A 150 7.53 14.13 -16.20
C LYS A 150 6.56 12.95 -16.24
N GLY A 151 7.03 11.79 -15.84
CA GLY A 151 6.27 10.53 -15.84
C GLY A 151 5.35 10.39 -14.63
N GLY A 152 4.41 11.31 -14.43
CA GLY A 152 3.41 11.25 -13.36
C GLY A 152 2.54 10.01 -13.45
N GLY A 153 1.98 9.60 -12.30
CA GLY A 153 1.10 8.45 -12.24
C GLY A 153 0.61 8.13 -10.83
N ALA A 154 -0.11 7.05 -10.68
CA ALA A 154 -0.62 6.58 -9.40
C ALA A 154 -0.36 5.08 -9.18
N ILE A 155 -0.27 4.68 -7.91
CA ILE A 155 -0.29 3.28 -7.49
C ILE A 155 -1.52 3.07 -6.60
N THR A 156 -2.25 2.00 -6.86
CA THR A 156 -3.30 1.51 -5.98
C THR A 156 -2.79 0.27 -5.25
N ALA A 157 -2.90 0.25 -3.93
CA ALA A 157 -2.55 -0.91 -3.13
C ALA A 157 -3.66 -1.27 -2.14
N SER A 158 -3.72 -2.56 -1.80
CA SER A 158 -4.45 -3.10 -0.68
C SER A 158 -3.46 -3.45 0.43
N ILE A 159 -3.66 -2.92 1.62
CA ILE A 159 -2.81 -3.18 2.78
C ILE A 159 -3.66 -3.81 3.86
N ALA A 160 -3.28 -4.99 4.32
CA ALA A 160 -3.97 -5.71 5.36
C ALA A 160 -3.06 -5.92 6.59
N LEU A 161 -3.64 -5.68 7.76
CA LEU A 161 -3.07 -6.10 9.04
C LEU A 161 -3.68 -7.44 9.41
N VAL A 162 -2.84 -8.45 9.54
CA VAL A 162 -3.25 -9.82 9.78
C VAL A 162 -2.70 -10.29 11.12
N ASN A 163 -3.54 -10.89 11.95
CA ASN A 163 -3.07 -11.54 13.17
C ASN A 163 -2.20 -12.75 12.79
N ALA A 164 -0.92 -12.72 13.13
CA ALA A 164 0.05 -13.73 12.72
C ALA A 164 -0.30 -15.14 13.24
N LYS A 165 -0.94 -15.22 14.40
CA LYS A 165 -1.30 -16.49 15.05
C LYS A 165 -2.54 -17.15 14.45
N THR A 166 -3.55 -16.33 14.10
CA THR A 166 -4.86 -16.85 13.66
C THR A 166 -5.06 -16.76 12.16
N GLY A 167 -4.23 -15.98 11.45
CA GLY A 167 -4.43 -15.65 10.04
C GLY A 167 -5.61 -14.72 9.77
N THR A 168 -6.24 -14.18 10.83
CA THR A 168 -7.42 -13.33 10.68
C THR A 168 -7.02 -11.94 10.22
N VAL A 169 -7.60 -11.46 9.13
CA VAL A 169 -7.48 -10.06 8.71
C VAL A 169 -8.22 -9.20 9.72
N MET A 170 -7.51 -8.30 10.39
CA MET A 170 -8.06 -7.38 11.38
C MET A 170 -8.51 -6.07 10.75
N VAL A 171 -7.69 -5.55 9.84
CA VAL A 171 -7.95 -4.32 9.11
C VAL A 171 -7.48 -4.51 7.68
N ARG A 172 -8.20 -3.96 6.74
CA ARG A 172 -7.78 -3.84 5.35
C ARG A 172 -8.08 -2.43 4.83
N SER A 173 -7.11 -1.80 4.23
CA SER A 173 -7.30 -0.56 3.49
C SER A 173 -7.03 -0.79 2.00
N VAL A 174 -7.75 -0.05 1.16
CA VAL A 174 -7.42 0.11 -0.26
C VAL A 174 -7.27 1.60 -0.49
N ASP A 175 -6.16 1.98 -1.10
CA ASP A 175 -5.87 3.38 -1.31
C ASP A 175 -5.04 3.60 -2.58
N THR A 176 -5.26 4.76 -3.21
CA THR A 176 -4.56 5.19 -4.41
C THR A 176 -3.77 6.44 -4.12
N ARG A 177 -2.49 6.42 -4.44
CA ARG A 177 -1.60 7.57 -4.29
C ARG A 177 -0.92 7.91 -5.60
N SER A 178 -0.85 9.21 -5.88
CA SER A 178 -0.20 9.73 -7.07
C SER A 178 1.15 10.36 -6.75
N THR A 179 2.01 10.39 -7.75
CA THR A 179 3.32 11.04 -7.73
C THR A 179 3.59 11.71 -9.06
N GLU A 180 4.48 12.70 -9.05
CA GLU A 180 4.90 13.38 -10.28
C GLU A 180 5.83 12.55 -11.17
N ASN A 181 6.42 11.48 -10.66
CA ASN A 181 7.30 10.58 -11.41
C ASN A 181 7.19 9.16 -10.90
N ILE A 182 6.19 8.43 -11.40
CA ILE A 182 5.95 7.05 -11.00
C ILE A 182 7.02 6.08 -11.54
N TRP A 183 7.64 6.45 -12.66
CA TRP A 183 8.63 5.61 -13.32
C TRP A 183 10.08 5.99 -12.97
N ALA A 184 10.31 6.73 -11.89
CA ALA A 184 11.66 7.04 -11.41
C ALA A 184 12.52 5.77 -11.21
N PHE A 185 11.90 4.64 -10.92
CA PHE A 185 12.58 3.36 -10.79
C PHE A 185 13.04 2.74 -12.14
N HIS A 186 12.59 3.23 -13.28
CA HIS A 186 13.17 2.89 -14.59
C HIS A 186 14.50 3.59 -14.85
N GLN A 187 14.69 4.74 -14.22
CA GLN A 187 15.91 5.53 -14.39
C GLN A 187 16.97 4.91 -13.49
N VAL A 188 18.11 4.56 -14.10
CA VAL A 188 19.23 3.87 -13.49
C VAL A 188 19.60 4.42 -12.11
N GLY A 189 19.39 3.64 -11.07
CA GLY A 189 19.77 3.96 -9.70
C GLY A 189 18.90 3.20 -8.71
N ASN A 190 19.45 2.81 -7.59
CA ASN A 190 18.80 2.00 -6.57
C ASN A 190 17.70 2.76 -5.78
N ASP A 191 17.46 4.03 -6.09
CA ASP A 191 16.53 4.88 -5.37
C ASP A 191 15.37 5.31 -6.27
N ALA A 192 14.17 5.08 -5.79
CA ALA A 192 12.91 5.51 -6.40
C ALA A 192 12.18 6.54 -5.51
N PRO A 193 12.77 7.74 -5.28
CA PRO A 193 12.30 8.66 -4.23
C PRO A 193 10.84 9.08 -4.38
N ALA A 194 10.33 9.13 -5.62
CA ALA A 194 8.94 9.46 -5.88
C ALA A 194 7.99 8.34 -5.46
N VAL A 195 8.40 7.08 -5.62
CA VAL A 195 7.65 5.89 -5.20
C VAL A 195 7.79 5.68 -3.69
N ASP A 196 8.95 5.95 -3.12
CA ASP A 196 9.17 5.95 -1.67
C ASP A 196 8.17 6.85 -0.95
N LEU A 197 7.85 8.04 -1.51
CA LEU A 197 6.87 8.95 -0.93
C LEU A 197 5.46 8.35 -0.87
N ILE A 198 5.06 7.57 -1.87
CA ILE A 198 3.79 6.85 -1.86
C ILE A 198 3.75 5.85 -0.71
N PHE A 199 4.79 5.00 -0.60
CA PHE A 199 4.83 3.96 0.41
C PHE A 199 4.96 4.53 1.83
N ARG A 200 5.72 5.61 1.98
CA ARG A 200 5.78 6.35 3.26
C ARG A 200 4.42 6.89 3.67
N ALA A 201 3.64 7.42 2.73
CA ALA A 201 2.31 7.93 3.02
C ALA A 201 1.33 6.84 3.48
N TRP A 202 1.54 5.60 3.05
CA TRP A 202 0.73 4.46 3.51
C TRP A 202 1.17 3.89 4.86
N GLY A 203 2.44 4.06 5.23
CA GLY A 203 2.95 3.64 6.53
C GLY A 203 2.54 4.59 7.68
N ASN A 204 2.19 5.84 7.37
CA ASN A 204 1.71 6.86 8.32
C ASN A 204 0.20 6.77 8.54
#